data_edda6b1168639ac6f059a8ca397a84ba
#
_entry.id   edda6b1168639ac6f059a8ca397a84ba
#
_cell.length_a   1.000
_cell.length_b   1.000
_cell.length_c   1.000
_cell.angle_alpha   90.00
_cell.angle_beta   90.00
_cell.angle_gamma   90.00
#
_symmetry.space_group_name_H-M   'P 1'
#
loop_
_entity.id
_entity.type
_entity.pdbx_description
1 polymer ?
#
loop_
_entity_poly.entity_id
_entity_poly.type
_entity_poly.pdbx_seq_one_letter_code
_entity_poly.pdbx_strand_id
1 'polypeptide(L)'
;SMGGSGKTPLVNYIIKNFKNQYKIAFMSRGYNRNTSGYILANDRNSAQEIGDEPYLIKKNNKKLIVSVSENRVYGIQKIIKSFKGIQMFVLDDAFQHRRLKCSLNIVLSKFDSPFYNDCLIPVGNLREPKSGIKRANIIIITKCPLELKHEKKINIIKKINPSINQ
;
A
#
# COMPACT_ATOMS: atom_id res chain seq x y z
N SER A 1 -1.09 8.54 0.18
CA SER A 1 -0.34 9.35 1.15
C SER A 1 1.04 9.64 0.61
N MET A 2 1.52 10.86 0.74
CA MET A 2 2.93 11.19 0.51
C MET A 2 3.81 10.39 1.47
N GLY A 3 5.10 10.16 1.15
CA GLY A 3 5.99 9.22 1.79
C GLY A 3 6.01 9.23 3.32
N GLY A 4 6.53 8.18 3.93
CA GLY A 4 6.72 8.06 5.37
C GLY A 4 5.49 7.68 6.20
N SER A 5 4.42 7.16 5.59
CA SER A 5 3.23 6.65 6.33
C SER A 5 3.38 5.22 6.86
N GLY A 6 4.52 4.57 6.65
CA GLY A 6 4.74 3.19 7.09
C GLY A 6 4.28 2.11 6.10
N LYS A 7 4.03 2.45 4.82
CA LYS A 7 3.64 1.46 3.78
C LYS A 7 4.68 0.36 3.63
N THR A 8 5.93 0.71 3.36
CA THR A 8 7.00 -0.26 3.13
C THR A 8 7.23 -1.22 4.30
N PRO A 9 7.29 -0.76 5.56
CA PRO A 9 7.29 -1.65 6.72
C PRO A 9 6.10 -2.61 6.77
N LEU A 10 4.87 -2.12 6.51
CA LEU A 10 3.68 -2.97 6.50
C LEU A 10 3.73 -4.01 5.39
N VAL A 11 4.13 -3.62 4.18
CA VAL A 11 4.29 -4.55 3.03
C VAL A 11 5.30 -5.64 3.37
N ASN A 12 6.47 -5.26 3.91
CA ASN A 12 7.48 -6.23 4.36
C ASN A 12 6.95 -7.17 5.45
N TYR A 13 6.17 -6.65 6.41
CA TYR A 13 5.53 -7.44 7.45
C TYR A 13 4.57 -8.47 6.85
N ILE A 14 3.69 -8.06 5.92
CA ILE A 14 2.76 -8.96 5.23
C ILE A 14 3.53 -10.04 4.47
N ILE A 15 4.50 -9.64 3.65
CA ILE A 15 5.29 -10.59 2.87
C ILE A 15 6.00 -11.60 3.78
N LYS A 16 6.66 -11.13 4.84
CA LYS A 16 7.40 -11.99 5.78
C LYS A 16 6.50 -13.04 6.43
N ASN A 17 5.28 -12.67 6.82
CA ASN A 17 4.37 -13.57 7.54
C ASN A 17 3.64 -14.56 6.62
N PHE A 18 3.42 -14.20 5.36
CA PHE A 18 2.60 -15.00 4.45
C PHE A 18 3.38 -15.72 3.34
N LYS A 19 4.65 -15.38 3.07
CA LYS A 19 5.46 -15.97 1.98
C LYS A 19 5.69 -17.47 2.08
N ASN A 20 5.57 -18.07 3.25
CA ASN A 20 5.72 -19.52 3.45
C ASN A 20 4.41 -20.27 3.20
N GLN A 21 3.28 -19.58 3.25
CA GLN A 21 1.93 -20.15 3.06
C GLN A 21 1.40 -19.90 1.65
N TYR A 22 1.77 -18.77 1.05
CA TYR A 22 1.25 -18.32 -0.24
C TYR A 22 2.36 -17.95 -1.20
N LYS A 23 2.16 -18.27 -2.48
CA LYS A 23 2.98 -17.73 -3.56
C LYS A 23 2.55 -16.30 -3.84
N ILE A 24 3.37 -15.34 -3.37
CA ILE A 24 3.05 -13.91 -3.38
C ILE A 24 3.71 -13.22 -4.57
N ALA A 25 2.98 -12.30 -5.19
CA ALA A 25 3.51 -11.30 -6.08
C ALA A 25 3.25 -9.89 -5.52
N PHE A 26 4.27 -9.03 -5.53
CA PHE A 26 4.16 -7.62 -5.18
C PHE A 26 4.11 -6.76 -6.44
N MET A 27 3.24 -5.75 -6.42
CA MET A 27 3.16 -4.79 -7.52
C MET A 27 2.97 -3.36 -7.01
N SER A 28 3.77 -2.44 -7.53
CA SER A 28 3.67 -1.01 -7.29
C SER A 28 3.48 -0.23 -8.60
N ARG A 29 3.24 1.06 -8.50
CA ARG A 29 3.28 1.98 -9.63
C ARG A 29 4.71 2.24 -10.10
N GLY A 30 5.67 2.18 -9.18
CA GLY A 30 7.01 2.70 -9.42
C GLY A 30 7.01 4.22 -9.44
N TYR A 31 6.63 4.84 -8.32
CA TYR A 31 6.64 6.30 -8.21
C TYR A 31 8.05 6.86 -8.42
N ASN A 32 8.16 7.98 -9.15
CA ASN A 32 9.43 8.66 -9.51
C ASN A 32 10.44 7.81 -10.30
N ARG A 33 10.04 6.69 -10.92
CA ARG A 33 10.91 5.98 -11.85
C ARG A 33 11.05 6.73 -13.18
N ASN A 34 12.18 6.58 -13.84
CA ASN A 34 12.46 7.18 -15.15
C ASN A 34 12.01 6.29 -16.33
N THR A 35 11.45 5.14 -16.05
CA THR A 35 10.90 4.18 -17.03
C THR A 35 9.38 4.24 -17.06
N SER A 36 8.76 3.61 -18.05
CA SER A 36 7.31 3.46 -18.18
C SER A 36 6.89 2.03 -18.53
N GLY A 37 5.59 1.75 -18.40
CA GLY A 37 5.02 0.44 -18.72
C GLY A 37 5.26 -0.63 -17.65
N TYR A 38 5.12 -1.88 -18.05
CA TYR A 38 5.31 -3.03 -17.17
C TYR A 38 6.78 -3.45 -17.10
N ILE A 39 7.33 -3.55 -15.90
CA ILE A 39 8.66 -4.11 -15.65
C ILE A 39 8.53 -5.20 -14.58
N LEU A 40 9.06 -6.38 -14.87
CA LEU A 40 9.32 -7.42 -13.89
C LEU A 40 10.70 -7.15 -13.28
N ALA A 41 10.74 -6.82 -11.99
CA ALA A 41 11.96 -6.46 -11.31
C ALA A 41 12.89 -7.67 -11.13
N ASN A 42 14.16 -7.46 -11.40
CA ASN A 42 15.26 -8.41 -11.18
C ASN A 42 16.35 -7.77 -10.32
N ASP A 43 17.39 -8.53 -10.00
CA ASP A 43 18.47 -8.09 -9.11
C ASP A 43 19.40 -7.03 -9.72
N ARG A 44 19.27 -6.75 -11.04
CA ARG A 44 20.07 -5.74 -11.77
C ARG A 44 19.36 -4.39 -11.86
N ASN A 45 18.05 -4.35 -11.58
CA ASN A 45 17.31 -3.10 -11.65
C ASN A 45 17.73 -2.14 -10.55
N SER A 46 17.84 -0.87 -10.91
CA SER A 46 18.09 0.24 -9.99
C SER A 46 16.78 0.83 -9.45
N ALA A 47 16.87 1.63 -8.38
CA ALA A 47 15.74 2.38 -7.86
C ALA A 47 15.20 3.41 -8.88
N GLN A 48 16.07 3.96 -9.73
CA GLN A 48 15.66 4.87 -10.80
C GLN A 48 14.81 4.19 -11.87
N GLU A 49 15.00 2.88 -12.11
CA GLU A 49 14.25 2.14 -13.13
C GLU A 49 12.90 1.63 -12.62
N ILE A 50 12.80 1.24 -11.35
CA ILE A 50 11.58 0.62 -10.83
C ILE A 50 10.91 1.39 -9.68
N GLY A 51 11.55 2.45 -9.16
CA GLY A 51 11.11 3.23 -8.01
C GLY A 51 11.69 2.70 -6.70
N ASP A 52 11.83 3.59 -5.71
CA ASP A 52 12.49 3.29 -4.43
C ASP A 52 11.82 2.15 -3.65
N GLU A 53 10.50 2.19 -3.51
CA GLU A 53 9.77 1.18 -2.75
C GLU A 53 9.86 -0.23 -3.37
N PRO A 54 9.57 -0.45 -4.66
CA PRO A 54 9.75 -1.76 -5.30
C PRO A 54 11.19 -2.26 -5.26
N TYR A 55 12.17 -1.35 -5.41
CA TYR A 55 13.58 -1.67 -5.31
C TYR A 55 13.93 -2.22 -3.91
N LEU A 56 13.52 -1.54 -2.84
CA LEU A 56 13.75 -1.97 -1.46
C LEU A 56 13.04 -3.30 -1.16
N ILE A 57 11.81 -3.48 -1.63
CA ILE A 57 11.07 -4.73 -1.47
C ILE A 57 11.79 -5.87 -2.17
N LYS A 58 12.26 -5.67 -3.40
CA LYS A 58 13.03 -6.70 -4.16
C LYS A 58 14.34 -7.04 -3.48
N LYS A 59 15.09 -6.04 -3.05
CA LYS A 59 16.38 -6.20 -2.36
C LYS A 59 16.24 -7.02 -1.07
N ASN A 60 15.19 -6.75 -0.28
CA ASN A 60 14.92 -7.44 0.98
C ASN A 60 14.32 -8.85 0.78
N ASN A 61 13.76 -9.13 -0.41
CA ASN A 61 13.05 -10.37 -0.69
C ASN A 61 13.43 -10.90 -2.09
N LYS A 62 14.66 -11.37 -2.27
CA LYS A 62 15.23 -11.79 -3.58
C LYS A 62 14.33 -12.75 -4.37
N LYS A 63 13.68 -13.72 -3.70
CA LYS A 63 12.81 -14.72 -4.32
C LYS A 63 11.40 -14.22 -4.62
N LEU A 64 11.02 -13.04 -4.13
CA LEU A 64 9.70 -12.46 -4.36
C LEU A 64 9.55 -12.01 -5.82
N ILE A 65 8.40 -12.27 -6.39
CA ILE A 65 7.98 -11.70 -7.67
C ILE A 65 7.60 -10.25 -7.40
N VAL A 66 8.40 -9.32 -7.90
CA VAL A 66 8.18 -7.88 -7.78
C VAL A 66 8.00 -7.30 -9.16
N SER A 67 7.01 -6.43 -9.34
CA SER A 67 6.78 -5.76 -10.61
C SER A 67 6.29 -4.33 -10.41
N VAL A 68 6.44 -3.54 -11.44
CA VAL A 68 5.89 -2.19 -11.51
C VAL A 68 5.08 -2.00 -12.79
N SER A 69 4.00 -1.25 -12.70
CA SER A 69 3.17 -0.90 -13.84
C SER A 69 2.21 0.24 -13.47
N GLU A 70 2.00 1.22 -14.33
CA GLU A 70 0.95 2.23 -14.17
C GLU A 70 -0.44 1.59 -14.31
N ASN A 71 -0.58 0.67 -15.26
CA ASN A 71 -1.78 -0.13 -15.43
C ASN A 71 -1.67 -1.43 -14.62
N ARG A 72 -2.24 -1.42 -13.39
CA ARG A 72 -2.20 -2.57 -12.48
C ARG A 72 -2.87 -3.81 -13.04
N VAL A 73 -3.99 -3.64 -13.76
CA VAL A 73 -4.73 -4.76 -14.35
C VAL A 73 -3.84 -5.48 -15.37
N TYR A 74 -3.24 -4.71 -16.28
CA TYR A 74 -2.30 -5.25 -17.27
C TYR A 74 -1.10 -5.94 -16.60
N GLY A 75 -0.52 -5.32 -15.58
CA GLY A 75 0.61 -5.90 -14.85
C GLY A 75 0.27 -7.22 -14.15
N ILE A 76 -0.91 -7.31 -13.52
CA ILE A 76 -1.40 -8.56 -12.90
C ILE A 76 -1.56 -9.65 -13.97
N GLN A 77 -2.16 -9.33 -15.11
CA GLN A 77 -2.30 -10.29 -16.23
C GLN A 77 -0.96 -10.80 -16.73
N LYS A 78 0.06 -9.92 -16.84
CA LYS A 78 1.42 -10.33 -17.21
C LYS A 78 2.02 -11.29 -16.20
N ILE A 79 1.87 -11.02 -14.90
CA ILE A 79 2.38 -11.91 -13.83
C ILE A 79 1.68 -13.27 -13.90
N ILE A 80 0.35 -13.30 -14.00
CA ILE A 80 -0.42 -14.56 -14.06
C ILE A 80 0.01 -15.41 -15.26
N LYS A 81 0.27 -14.78 -16.41
CA LYS A 81 0.75 -15.49 -17.61
C LYS A 81 2.17 -16.04 -17.44
N SER A 82 3.04 -15.32 -16.74
CA SER A 82 4.45 -15.70 -16.60
C SER A 82 4.72 -16.63 -15.42
N PHE A 83 3.88 -16.62 -14.40
CA PHE A 83 4.10 -17.35 -13.16
C PHE A 83 2.85 -18.13 -12.76
N LYS A 84 2.91 -19.46 -12.86
CA LYS A 84 1.80 -20.33 -12.43
C LYS A 84 1.66 -20.33 -10.89
N GLY A 85 0.42 -20.43 -10.42
CA GLY A 85 0.10 -20.66 -9.00
C GLY A 85 0.31 -19.46 -8.08
N ILE A 86 0.24 -18.22 -8.58
CA ILE A 86 0.19 -17.05 -7.71
C ILE A 86 -1.15 -17.07 -6.96
N GLN A 87 -1.07 -16.95 -5.62
CA GLN A 87 -2.21 -17.04 -4.71
C GLN A 87 -2.54 -15.69 -4.07
N MET A 88 -1.55 -14.78 -3.96
CA MET A 88 -1.72 -13.48 -3.33
C MET A 88 -1.01 -12.39 -4.14
N PHE A 89 -1.72 -11.29 -4.37
CA PHE A 89 -1.13 -10.05 -4.87
C PHE A 89 -1.13 -9.02 -3.76
N VAL A 90 0.04 -8.47 -3.45
CA VAL A 90 0.20 -7.31 -2.56
C VAL A 90 0.41 -6.09 -3.45
N LEU A 91 -0.53 -5.16 -3.43
CA LEU A 91 -0.53 -3.97 -4.28
C LEU A 91 -0.20 -2.73 -3.45
N ASP A 92 0.85 -2.03 -3.82
CA ASP A 92 1.19 -0.76 -3.20
C ASP A 92 0.54 0.41 -3.96
N ASP A 93 0.07 1.39 -3.19
CA ASP A 93 -0.56 2.63 -3.66
C ASP A 93 -1.69 2.37 -4.69
N ALA A 94 -2.52 1.35 -4.42
CA ALA A 94 -3.57 0.92 -5.34
C ALA A 94 -4.98 1.40 -4.96
N PHE A 95 -5.15 2.07 -3.81
CA PHE A 95 -6.47 2.44 -3.28
C PHE A 95 -7.29 3.33 -4.23
N GLN A 96 -6.63 4.19 -5.01
CA GLN A 96 -7.26 5.03 -6.03
C GLN A 96 -7.57 4.28 -7.33
N HIS A 97 -7.06 3.05 -7.50
CA HIS A 97 -7.23 2.30 -8.75
C HIS A 97 -8.55 1.53 -8.76
N ARG A 98 -9.69 2.25 -8.91
CA ARG A 98 -11.06 1.71 -8.79
C ARG A 98 -11.42 0.57 -9.74
N ARG A 99 -10.67 0.37 -10.82
CA ARG A 99 -10.85 -0.76 -11.75
C ARG A 99 -10.43 -2.10 -11.15
N LEU A 100 -9.63 -2.08 -10.08
CA LEU A 100 -9.25 -3.29 -9.34
C LEU A 100 -10.13 -3.44 -8.10
N LYS A 101 -10.87 -4.53 -8.03
CA LYS A 101 -11.57 -4.93 -6.81
C LYS A 101 -10.62 -5.79 -5.97
N CYS A 102 -10.00 -5.19 -4.96
CA CYS A 102 -9.17 -5.91 -4.01
C CYS A 102 -10.05 -6.60 -2.97
N SER A 103 -9.69 -7.82 -2.56
CA SER A 103 -10.37 -8.54 -1.48
C SER A 103 -10.18 -7.86 -0.12
N LEU A 104 -9.04 -7.18 0.06
CA LEU A 104 -8.70 -6.46 1.28
C LEU A 104 -8.04 -5.12 0.94
N ASN A 105 -8.61 -4.04 1.44
CA ASN A 105 -8.06 -2.70 1.34
C ASN A 105 -7.58 -2.22 2.71
N ILE A 106 -6.30 -1.97 2.85
CA ILE A 106 -5.67 -1.44 4.05
C ILE A 106 -5.25 0.00 3.80
N VAL A 107 -5.72 0.92 4.62
CA VAL A 107 -5.33 2.33 4.56
C VAL A 107 -4.50 2.69 5.77
N LEU A 108 -3.36 3.36 5.54
CA LEU A 108 -2.53 3.87 6.61
C LEU A 108 -2.75 5.37 6.79
N SER A 109 -2.84 5.78 8.03
CA SER A 109 -2.93 7.19 8.43
C SER A 109 -1.92 7.46 9.54
N LYS A 110 -1.19 8.56 9.46
CA LYS A 110 -0.26 8.94 10.54
C LYS A 110 -1.05 9.50 11.73
N PHE A 111 -0.55 9.26 12.93
CA PHE A 111 -1.16 9.75 14.15
C PHE A 111 -1.11 11.29 14.26
N ASP A 112 0.03 11.88 13.89
CA ASP A 112 0.31 13.32 13.95
C ASP A 112 -0.36 14.12 12.81
N SER A 113 -0.65 13.45 11.69
CA SER A 113 -1.36 14.06 10.54
C SER A 113 -2.43 13.09 9.99
N PRO A 114 -3.53 12.88 10.73
CA PRO A 114 -4.54 11.91 10.37
C PRO A 114 -5.38 12.39 9.18
N PHE A 115 -5.79 11.44 8.31
CA PHE A 115 -6.53 11.74 7.08
C PHE A 115 -7.84 12.51 7.33
N TYR A 116 -8.49 12.31 8.47
CA TYR A 116 -9.74 12.98 8.79
C TYR A 116 -9.60 14.48 9.10
N ASN A 117 -8.38 14.94 9.42
CA ASN A 117 -8.05 16.36 9.60
C ASN A 117 -7.42 16.99 8.35
N ASP A 118 -7.15 16.20 7.29
CA ASP A 118 -6.49 16.64 6.07
C ASP A 118 -7.50 17.11 5.02
N CYS A 119 -7.03 17.83 4.01
CA CYS A 119 -7.83 18.35 2.90
C CYS A 119 -7.37 17.72 1.57
N LEU A 120 -8.19 17.91 0.53
CA LEU A 120 -7.83 17.50 -0.83
C LEU A 120 -6.68 18.33 -1.38
N ILE A 121 -5.89 17.73 -2.26
CA ILE A 121 -4.90 18.42 -3.08
C ILE A 121 -5.61 19.51 -3.90
N PRO A 122 -5.05 20.74 -4.02
CA PRO A 122 -3.71 21.16 -3.61
C PRO A 122 -3.59 21.70 -2.18
N VAL A 123 -4.71 21.90 -1.45
CA VAL A 123 -4.73 22.50 -0.12
C VAL A 123 -4.17 21.55 0.97
N GLY A 124 -4.39 20.26 0.81
CA GLY A 124 -3.89 19.20 1.70
C GLY A 124 -3.23 18.07 0.91
N ASN A 125 -3.20 16.89 1.50
CA ASN A 125 -2.51 15.73 0.93
C ASN A 125 -3.46 14.59 0.48
N LEU A 126 -4.77 14.76 0.61
CA LEU A 126 -5.73 13.75 0.18
C LEU A 126 -5.86 13.76 -1.34
N ARG A 127 -5.70 12.59 -1.94
CA ARG A 127 -5.89 12.37 -3.39
C ARG A 127 -7.36 12.09 -3.76
N GLU A 128 -8.23 11.89 -2.76
CA GLU A 128 -9.65 11.65 -2.92
C GLU A 128 -10.43 12.12 -1.68
N PRO A 129 -11.75 12.34 -1.80
CA PRO A 129 -12.57 12.78 -0.67
C PRO A 129 -12.49 11.81 0.52
N LYS A 130 -12.65 12.35 1.75
CA LYS A 130 -12.64 11.55 2.99
C LYS A 130 -13.66 10.41 2.96
N SER A 131 -14.77 10.56 2.27
CA SER A 131 -15.78 9.51 2.08
C SER A 131 -15.24 8.26 1.37
N GLY A 132 -14.13 8.38 0.61
CA GLY A 132 -13.44 7.25 -0.01
C GLY A 132 -12.95 6.21 0.99
N ILE A 133 -12.74 6.61 2.26
CA ILE A 133 -12.30 5.71 3.34
C ILE A 133 -13.29 4.56 3.59
N LYS A 134 -14.57 4.72 3.25
CA LYS A 134 -15.60 3.67 3.36
C LYS A 134 -15.27 2.40 2.56
N ARG A 135 -14.35 2.47 1.60
CA ARG A 135 -13.85 1.31 0.84
C ARG A 135 -12.73 0.56 1.56
N ALA A 136 -12.18 1.12 2.64
CA ALA A 136 -11.16 0.46 3.43
C ALA A 136 -11.81 -0.61 4.32
N ASN A 137 -11.19 -1.80 4.34
CA ASN A 137 -11.55 -2.88 5.26
C ASN A 137 -10.82 -2.71 6.60
N ILE A 138 -9.58 -2.18 6.54
CA ILE A 138 -8.72 -1.95 7.71
C ILE A 138 -8.12 -0.56 7.60
N ILE A 139 -8.13 0.18 8.71
CA ILE A 139 -7.42 1.45 8.84
C ILE A 139 -6.40 1.29 9.95
N ILE A 140 -5.12 1.54 9.62
CA ILE A 140 -4.02 1.44 10.57
C ILE A 140 -3.51 2.85 10.86
N ILE A 141 -3.55 3.24 12.14
CA ILE A 141 -2.91 4.48 12.59
C ILE A 141 -1.45 4.17 12.91
N THR A 142 -0.56 4.81 12.18
CA THR A 142 0.88 4.62 12.31
C THR A 142 1.54 5.73 13.11
N LYS A 143 2.76 5.49 13.60
CA LYS A 143 3.56 6.46 14.36
C LYS A 143 2.86 6.95 15.63
N CYS A 144 2.07 6.09 16.25
CA CYS A 144 1.50 6.37 17.55
C CYS A 144 2.60 6.45 18.61
N PRO A 145 2.47 7.33 19.63
CA PRO A 145 3.28 7.24 20.82
C PRO A 145 3.14 5.87 21.48
N LEU A 146 4.21 5.38 22.13
CA LEU A 146 4.21 4.10 22.84
C LEU A 146 3.11 4.05 23.92
N GLU A 147 2.96 5.16 24.65
CA GLU A 147 1.95 5.31 25.71
C GLU A 147 0.80 6.19 25.23
N LEU A 148 -0.10 5.60 24.45
CA LEU A 148 -1.32 6.27 24.03
C LEU A 148 -2.46 5.95 25.03
N LYS A 149 -2.97 6.97 25.73
CA LYS A 149 -4.09 6.85 26.67
C LYS A 149 -5.33 6.28 25.99
N HIS A 150 -6.07 5.43 26.69
CA HIS A 150 -7.27 4.73 26.17
C HIS A 150 -8.31 5.70 25.61
N GLU A 151 -8.62 6.78 26.32
CA GLU A 151 -9.55 7.82 25.85
C GLU A 151 -9.16 8.39 24.49
N LYS A 152 -7.86 8.63 24.27
CA LYS A 152 -7.36 9.16 23.00
C LYS A 152 -7.52 8.15 21.87
N LYS A 153 -7.36 6.84 22.15
CA LYS A 153 -7.64 5.77 21.19
C LYS A 153 -9.11 5.77 20.78
N ILE A 154 -10.03 5.82 21.76
CA ILE A 154 -11.48 5.88 21.51
C ILE A 154 -11.84 7.11 20.66
N ASN A 155 -11.30 8.28 21.00
CA ASN A 155 -11.57 9.50 20.25
C ASN A 155 -11.12 9.42 18.79
N ILE A 156 -9.98 8.75 18.50
CA ILE A 156 -9.52 8.51 17.15
C ILE A 156 -10.49 7.58 16.41
N ILE A 157 -10.91 6.48 17.04
CA ILE A 157 -11.85 5.51 16.46
C ILE A 157 -13.17 6.21 16.09
N LYS A 158 -13.73 7.03 17.00
CA LYS A 158 -14.96 7.80 16.73
C LYS A 158 -14.80 8.78 15.56
N LYS A 159 -13.64 9.43 15.42
CA LYS A 159 -13.35 10.32 14.27
C LYS A 159 -13.22 9.59 12.95
N ILE A 160 -12.73 8.36 12.97
CA ILE A 160 -12.57 7.52 11.78
C ILE A 160 -13.91 6.94 11.34
N ASN A 161 -14.68 6.45 12.29
CA ASN A 161 -16.00 5.85 12.05
C ASN A 161 -17.01 6.35 13.10
N PRO A 162 -17.73 7.44 12.80
CA PRO A 162 -18.72 8.00 13.71
C PRO A 162 -19.88 7.04 14.06
N SER A 163 -20.09 6.00 13.23
CA SER A 163 -21.15 5.01 13.43
C SER A 163 -20.75 3.86 14.36
N ILE A 164 -19.52 3.77 14.81
CA ILE A 164 -19.13 2.82 15.86
C ILE A 164 -19.66 3.38 17.20
N ASN A 165 -20.88 3.00 17.50
CA ASN A 165 -21.39 3.05 18.87
C ASN A 165 -20.68 1.93 19.64
N GLN A 166 -20.23 2.29 20.80
CA GLN A 166 -19.55 1.43 21.79
C GLN A 166 -20.30 0.17 22.10
#